data_9c1bf289826e14573caf1d554dcd8118
#
_entry.id   9c1bf289826e14573caf1d554dcd8118
#
_cell.length_a   1.000
_cell.length_b   1.000
_cell.length_c   1.000
_cell.angle_alpha   90.00
_cell.angle_beta   90.00
_cell.angle_gamma   90.00
#
_symmetry.space_group_name_H-M   'P 1'
#
loop_
_entity.id
_entity.type
_entity.pdbx_description
1 polymer ?
#
loop_
_entity_poly.entity_id
_entity_poly.type
_entity_poly.pdbx_seq_one_letter_code
_entity_poly.pdbx_strand_id
1 'polypeptide(L)'
;MGMPFSLASIVCMARRGDADAWRALVDRLTPWALGLARRKLPRGLDAEDAVQDAFLTCFRKLDSLRSPDAFPSWFAAILTTHCHRVIASRPAAISLEVLDDSALLPATVPTPEDETGTAQLLVACDAALAALPPHLRDVNRLHIRHGLSIPEVAAACGLPEGTVKKRLFTARPLLQQQLARFRGDLLFRVGYLPVTDHLLAMCADHLLRGRGLPLLSRRYLSWAVLADDLAHGRLDAAFIMAPLALSLRGAGAPLRYVMDGHHEGSALSLSRQAGRRRVMGLPGAFSTHRVLLAHLGLECSGVSNLPTLVINPSSVITSMQHNEIGAFFCAEPWSAKCLHEGVGYTALRSADILPRHLCCILAVRQAFVDRHGQVVADYVRALLAARDRVRRDPAFGAAVQSAFTGVDAGVARQVLERGAITFNDLEPDAPRMEAFARMAMDAGVLADLAALPGFACPELLPAPAP
;
A
#
# COMPACT_ATOMS: atom_id res chain seq x y z
N MET A 1 21.21 6.73 -12.64
CA MET A 1 20.60 8.08 -12.51
C MET A 1 19.30 8.06 -13.32
N GLY A 2 18.17 7.75 -12.72
CA GLY A 2 16.87 7.71 -13.35
C GLY A 2 15.94 8.68 -12.63
N MET A 3 15.62 9.81 -13.26
CA MET A 3 14.57 10.71 -12.78
C MET A 3 13.24 9.99 -12.84
N PRO A 4 12.38 10.11 -11.83
CA PRO A 4 11.03 9.50 -11.84
C PRO A 4 10.14 10.31 -12.80
N PHE A 5 10.17 9.97 -14.07
CA PHE A 5 9.24 10.55 -15.02
C PHE A 5 7.81 10.16 -14.66
N SER A 6 6.88 11.11 -14.73
CA SER A 6 5.45 10.80 -14.64
C SER A 6 5.05 9.83 -15.76
N LEU A 7 3.98 9.06 -15.56
CA LEU A 7 3.49 8.14 -16.60
C LEU A 7 3.24 8.89 -17.92
N ALA A 8 2.64 10.08 -17.84
CA ALA A 8 2.41 10.95 -18.98
C ALA A 8 3.71 11.35 -19.70
N SER A 9 4.78 11.66 -18.93
CA SER A 9 6.10 11.97 -19.50
C SER A 9 6.71 10.77 -20.22
N ILE A 10 6.61 9.56 -19.64
CA ILE A 10 7.07 8.32 -20.27
C ILE A 10 6.29 8.06 -21.58
N VAL A 11 4.98 8.24 -21.55
CA VAL A 11 4.13 8.11 -22.77
C VAL A 11 4.53 9.12 -23.84
N CYS A 12 4.83 10.37 -23.48
CA CYS A 12 5.29 11.37 -24.41
C CYS A 12 6.64 11.00 -25.07
N MET A 13 7.58 10.45 -24.29
CA MET A 13 8.87 9.99 -24.80
C MET A 13 8.71 8.77 -25.71
N ALA A 14 7.91 7.80 -25.31
CA ALA A 14 7.61 6.61 -26.11
C ALA A 14 6.96 6.96 -27.45
N ARG A 15 6.05 7.97 -27.50
CA ARG A 15 5.48 8.50 -28.75
C ARG A 15 6.51 9.11 -29.70
N ARG A 16 7.62 9.62 -29.16
CA ARG A 16 8.72 10.17 -29.97
C ARG A 16 9.71 9.10 -30.45
N GLY A 17 9.39 7.83 -30.21
CA GLY A 17 10.22 6.70 -30.63
C GLY A 17 11.29 6.30 -29.64
N ASP A 18 11.26 6.79 -28.39
CA ASP A 18 12.20 6.42 -27.36
C ASP A 18 11.92 4.97 -26.89
N ALA A 19 12.84 4.05 -27.24
CA ALA A 19 12.69 2.62 -26.95
C ALA A 19 12.83 2.32 -25.44
N ASP A 20 13.61 3.09 -24.69
CA ASP A 20 13.78 2.91 -23.26
C ASP A 20 12.55 3.40 -22.50
N ALA A 21 11.96 4.50 -22.96
CA ALA A 21 10.66 4.96 -22.44
C ALA A 21 9.54 3.95 -22.74
N TRP A 22 9.52 3.32 -23.92
CA TRP A 22 8.56 2.25 -24.21
C TRP A 22 8.76 1.04 -23.28
N ARG A 23 10.01 0.60 -23.07
CA ARG A 23 10.34 -0.50 -22.14
C ARG A 23 9.87 -0.17 -20.73
N ALA A 24 10.18 1.03 -20.23
CA ALA A 24 9.76 1.49 -18.92
C ALA A 24 8.22 1.54 -18.79
N LEU A 25 7.51 1.89 -19.86
CA LEU A 25 6.04 1.89 -19.91
C LEU A 25 5.47 0.48 -19.79
N VAL A 26 6.04 -0.48 -20.54
CA VAL A 26 5.66 -1.90 -20.50
C VAL A 26 5.93 -2.47 -19.11
N ASP A 27 7.14 -2.32 -18.59
CA ASP A 27 7.55 -2.85 -17.27
C ASP A 27 6.64 -2.31 -16.15
N ARG A 28 6.32 -1.02 -16.21
CA ARG A 28 5.49 -0.37 -15.19
C ARG A 28 4.03 -0.82 -15.23
N LEU A 29 3.49 -1.13 -16.41
CA LEU A 29 2.06 -1.43 -16.57
C LEU A 29 1.77 -2.93 -16.67
N THR A 30 2.74 -3.78 -16.95
CA THR A 30 2.53 -5.24 -17.08
C THR A 30 1.86 -5.86 -15.85
N PRO A 31 2.27 -5.58 -14.60
CA PRO A 31 1.62 -6.15 -13.43
C PRO A 31 0.12 -5.78 -13.35
N TRP A 32 -0.21 -4.50 -13.57
CA TRP A 32 -1.59 -4.01 -13.60
C TRP A 32 -2.39 -4.64 -14.76
N ALA A 33 -1.80 -4.73 -15.95
CA ALA A 33 -2.41 -5.31 -17.13
C ALA A 33 -2.75 -6.79 -16.91
N LEU A 34 -1.82 -7.57 -16.34
CA LEU A 34 -2.05 -8.97 -15.98
C LEU A 34 -3.18 -9.13 -14.96
N GLY A 35 -3.21 -8.29 -13.93
CA GLY A 35 -4.31 -8.26 -12.96
C GLY A 35 -5.66 -7.98 -13.62
N LEU A 36 -5.71 -7.04 -14.57
CA LEU A 36 -6.93 -6.73 -15.33
C LEU A 36 -7.35 -7.88 -16.27
N ALA A 37 -6.40 -8.48 -17.00
CA ALA A 37 -6.67 -9.60 -17.90
C ALA A 37 -7.16 -10.85 -17.15
N ARG A 38 -6.52 -11.21 -16.03
CA ARG A 38 -6.91 -12.35 -15.19
C ARG A 38 -8.32 -12.21 -14.59
N ARG A 39 -8.78 -10.99 -14.35
CA ARG A 39 -10.17 -10.73 -13.92
C ARG A 39 -11.20 -10.87 -15.05
N LYS A 40 -10.77 -10.68 -16.30
CA LYS A 40 -11.66 -10.71 -17.46
C LYS A 40 -11.67 -12.06 -18.19
N LEU A 41 -10.62 -12.85 -18.04
CA LEU A 41 -10.48 -14.14 -18.69
C LEU A 41 -10.93 -15.28 -17.75
N PRO A 42 -11.70 -16.27 -18.25
CA PRO A 42 -11.97 -17.50 -17.53
C PRO A 42 -10.68 -18.23 -17.12
N ARG A 43 -10.74 -19.01 -16.03
CA ARG A 43 -9.61 -19.83 -15.58
C ARG A 43 -9.09 -20.74 -16.71
N GLY A 44 -7.76 -20.79 -16.88
CA GLY A 44 -7.10 -21.60 -17.90
C GLY A 44 -6.93 -20.92 -19.26
N LEU A 45 -7.26 -19.62 -19.37
CA LEU A 45 -6.87 -18.79 -20.52
C LEU A 45 -5.63 -17.96 -20.19
N ASP A 46 -4.75 -17.84 -21.19
CA ASP A 46 -3.47 -17.16 -21.03
C ASP A 46 -3.70 -15.64 -20.99
N ALA A 47 -3.56 -15.08 -19.79
CA ALA A 47 -3.64 -13.63 -19.58
C ALA A 47 -2.39 -12.92 -20.12
N GLU A 48 -1.28 -13.61 -20.19
CA GLU A 48 0.00 -13.07 -20.66
C GLU A 48 -0.05 -12.77 -22.14
N ASP A 49 -0.60 -13.71 -22.93
CA ASP A 49 -0.82 -13.52 -24.37
C ASP A 49 -1.74 -12.31 -24.66
N ALA A 50 -2.86 -12.20 -23.93
CA ALA A 50 -3.78 -11.08 -24.10
C ALA A 50 -3.11 -9.73 -23.75
N VAL A 51 -2.25 -9.69 -22.75
CA VAL A 51 -1.51 -8.49 -22.34
C VAL A 51 -0.43 -8.15 -23.36
N GLN A 52 0.31 -9.13 -23.86
CA GLN A 52 1.32 -8.93 -24.88
C GLN A 52 0.72 -8.36 -26.16
N ASP A 53 -0.38 -8.95 -26.66
CA ASP A 53 -1.13 -8.45 -27.82
C ASP A 53 -1.66 -7.05 -27.62
N ALA A 54 -2.12 -6.72 -26.42
CA ALA A 54 -2.58 -5.38 -26.09
C ALA A 54 -1.42 -4.36 -26.15
N PHE A 55 -0.24 -4.67 -25.62
CA PHE A 55 0.94 -3.81 -25.75
C PHE A 55 1.39 -3.64 -27.19
N LEU A 56 1.40 -4.70 -28.00
CA LEU A 56 1.70 -4.60 -29.43
C LEU A 56 0.71 -3.70 -30.16
N THR A 57 -0.57 -3.78 -29.83
CA THR A 57 -1.60 -2.92 -30.39
C THR A 57 -1.41 -1.46 -29.96
N CYS A 58 -1.08 -1.24 -28.70
CA CYS A 58 -0.76 0.09 -28.17
C CYS A 58 0.45 0.70 -28.88
N PHE A 59 1.52 -0.06 -29.04
CA PHE A 59 2.72 0.40 -29.73
C PHE A 59 2.38 0.91 -31.15
N ARG A 60 1.58 0.15 -31.90
CA ARG A 60 1.17 0.51 -33.27
C ARG A 60 0.22 1.72 -33.31
N LYS A 61 -0.54 1.97 -32.25
CA LYS A 61 -1.58 3.00 -32.21
C LYS A 61 -1.27 4.17 -31.27
N LEU A 62 -0.05 4.24 -30.73
CA LEU A 62 0.32 5.22 -29.69
C LEU A 62 0.13 6.67 -30.17
N ASP A 63 0.32 6.93 -31.48
CA ASP A 63 0.12 8.24 -32.08
C ASP A 63 -1.35 8.68 -32.11
N SER A 64 -2.29 7.74 -32.05
CA SER A 64 -3.73 8.03 -32.00
C SER A 64 -4.22 8.46 -30.60
N LEU A 65 -3.37 8.35 -29.57
CA LEU A 65 -3.72 8.77 -28.22
C LEU A 65 -3.82 10.30 -28.14
N ARG A 66 -4.99 10.82 -27.78
CA ARG A 66 -5.24 12.27 -27.74
C ARG A 66 -4.54 12.99 -26.58
N SER A 67 -4.45 12.35 -25.41
CA SER A 67 -3.80 12.90 -24.23
C SER A 67 -2.95 11.83 -23.55
N PRO A 68 -1.70 12.11 -23.19
CA PRO A 68 -0.83 11.18 -22.46
C PRO A 68 -1.43 10.72 -21.11
N ASP A 69 -2.18 11.58 -20.43
CA ASP A 69 -2.85 11.24 -19.16
C ASP A 69 -3.98 10.23 -19.34
N ALA A 70 -4.55 10.12 -20.55
CA ALA A 70 -5.59 9.14 -20.84
C ALA A 70 -5.03 7.74 -21.15
N PHE A 71 -3.70 7.56 -21.16
CA PHE A 71 -3.08 6.28 -21.52
C PHE A 71 -3.62 5.07 -20.73
N PRO A 72 -3.77 5.10 -19.39
CA PRO A 72 -4.25 3.95 -18.64
C PRO A 72 -5.66 3.48 -19.07
N SER A 73 -6.59 4.42 -19.25
CA SER A 73 -7.96 4.10 -19.68
C SER A 73 -8.02 3.64 -21.13
N TRP A 74 -7.21 4.23 -22.00
CA TRP A 74 -7.09 3.86 -23.40
C TRP A 74 -6.47 2.46 -23.56
N PHE A 75 -5.42 2.16 -22.81
CA PHE A 75 -4.80 0.82 -22.75
C PHE A 75 -5.78 -0.22 -22.20
N ALA A 76 -6.52 0.09 -21.13
CA ALA A 76 -7.53 -0.80 -20.56
C ALA A 76 -8.61 -1.19 -21.57
N ALA A 77 -9.05 -0.27 -22.41
CA ALA A 77 -10.01 -0.53 -23.49
C ALA A 77 -9.44 -1.50 -24.54
N ILE A 78 -8.18 -1.30 -24.95
CA ILE A 78 -7.48 -2.18 -25.89
C ILE A 78 -7.33 -3.58 -25.29
N LEU A 79 -6.85 -3.70 -24.05
CA LEU A 79 -6.68 -4.97 -23.36
C LEU A 79 -8.01 -5.72 -23.20
N THR A 80 -9.09 -5.01 -22.86
CA THR A 80 -10.43 -5.60 -22.78
C THR A 80 -10.85 -6.19 -24.11
N THR A 81 -10.57 -5.52 -25.23
CA THR A 81 -10.86 -6.04 -26.57
C THR A 81 -10.07 -7.32 -26.88
N HIS A 82 -8.80 -7.39 -26.47
CA HIS A 82 -7.99 -8.61 -26.63
C HIS A 82 -8.49 -9.75 -25.73
N CYS A 83 -8.87 -9.49 -24.48
CA CYS A 83 -9.50 -10.51 -23.63
C CYS A 83 -10.79 -11.08 -24.26
N HIS A 84 -11.64 -10.23 -24.84
CA HIS A 84 -12.86 -10.70 -25.54
C HIS A 84 -12.53 -11.54 -26.76
N ARG A 85 -11.47 -11.21 -27.52
CA ARG A 85 -11.02 -12.05 -28.66
C ARG A 85 -10.55 -13.42 -28.20
N VAL A 86 -9.77 -13.51 -27.12
CA VAL A 86 -9.31 -14.78 -26.54
C VAL A 86 -10.50 -15.64 -26.09
N ILE A 87 -11.55 -15.04 -25.54
CA ILE A 87 -12.78 -15.76 -25.19
C ILE A 87 -13.53 -16.22 -26.45
N ALA A 88 -13.66 -15.37 -27.44
CA ALA A 88 -14.42 -15.64 -28.67
C ALA A 88 -13.73 -16.65 -29.61
N SER A 89 -12.42 -16.85 -29.51
CA SER A 89 -11.67 -17.79 -30.37
C SER A 89 -11.78 -19.26 -29.95
N ARG A 90 -12.52 -19.57 -28.87
CA ARG A 90 -12.77 -20.96 -28.47
C ARG A 90 -14.06 -21.51 -29.08
N PRO A 91 -14.08 -22.79 -29.53
CA PRO A 91 -15.31 -23.48 -29.92
C PRO A 91 -16.26 -23.56 -28.72
N ALA A 92 -17.55 -23.33 -28.97
CA ALA A 92 -18.61 -23.32 -27.99
C ALA A 92 -18.80 -24.71 -27.34
N ALA A 93 -18.08 -24.99 -26.27
CA ALA A 93 -18.30 -26.13 -25.41
C ALA A 93 -17.69 -25.87 -24.02
N ILE A 94 -18.30 -24.96 -23.25
CA ILE A 94 -18.28 -25.02 -21.79
C ILE A 94 -19.62 -24.50 -21.30
N SER A 95 -20.39 -25.44 -20.74
CA SER A 95 -21.69 -25.26 -20.08
C SER A 95 -21.64 -24.17 -19.01
N LEU A 96 -22.71 -23.39 -18.99
CA LEU A 96 -23.06 -22.39 -17.94
C LEU A 96 -23.52 -23.11 -16.67
N GLU A 97 -22.70 -23.93 -16.07
CA GLU A 97 -22.99 -24.47 -14.73
C GLU A 97 -21.89 -24.13 -13.76
N VAL A 98 -22.32 -23.64 -12.60
CA VAL A 98 -21.55 -23.34 -11.39
C VAL A 98 -20.93 -21.94 -11.34
N LEU A 99 -21.75 -20.95 -11.05
CA LEU A 99 -21.34 -19.83 -10.22
C LEU A 99 -21.97 -20.00 -8.84
N ASP A 100 -21.35 -20.82 -8.02
CA ASP A 100 -21.58 -20.84 -6.59
C ASP A 100 -20.83 -19.64 -5.97
N ASP A 101 -21.60 -18.68 -5.42
CA ASP A 101 -21.17 -17.36 -4.95
C ASP A 101 -20.37 -17.41 -3.63
N SER A 102 -20.06 -18.60 -3.10
CA SER A 102 -19.45 -18.75 -1.77
C SER A 102 -17.95 -19.08 -1.75
N ALA A 103 -17.29 -19.24 -2.91
CA ALA A 103 -15.90 -19.73 -3.00
C ALA A 103 -14.89 -18.75 -3.66
N LEU A 104 -15.21 -17.47 -3.82
CA LEU A 104 -14.32 -16.51 -4.48
C LEU A 104 -13.63 -15.56 -3.52
N LEU A 105 -12.76 -16.11 -2.68
CA LEU A 105 -11.58 -15.39 -2.21
C LEU A 105 -10.38 -15.97 -2.98
N PRO A 106 -9.87 -15.28 -4.00
CA PRO A 106 -8.63 -15.72 -4.63
C PRO A 106 -7.46 -15.38 -3.72
N ALA A 107 -6.75 -16.42 -3.30
CA ALA A 107 -5.38 -16.30 -2.84
C ALA A 107 -4.51 -15.98 -4.05
N THR A 108 -4.40 -14.73 -4.46
CA THR A 108 -3.41 -14.24 -5.42
C THR A 108 -2.88 -12.91 -4.94
N VAL A 109 -1.56 -12.87 -4.80
CA VAL A 109 -0.77 -11.72 -4.39
C VAL A 109 -1.12 -10.51 -5.26
N PRO A 110 -1.63 -9.43 -4.65
CA PRO A 110 -1.92 -8.21 -5.35
C PRO A 110 -0.67 -7.37 -5.63
N THR A 111 -0.63 -6.72 -6.76
CA THR A 111 0.41 -5.73 -7.08
C THR A 111 0.20 -4.41 -6.31
N PRO A 112 1.28 -3.72 -5.92
CA PRO A 112 1.34 -2.89 -4.72
C PRO A 112 0.66 -1.52 -4.75
N GLU A 113 0.26 -0.97 -5.86
CA GLU A 113 -0.09 0.46 -5.96
C GLU A 113 -1.59 0.76 -6.15
N ASP A 114 -2.40 -0.20 -6.61
CA ASP A 114 -3.79 0.04 -7.00
C ASP A 114 -4.85 -0.71 -6.18
N GLU A 115 -4.46 -1.68 -5.36
CA GLU A 115 -5.45 -2.65 -4.86
C GLU A 115 -6.22 -2.18 -3.63
N THR A 116 -5.60 -1.44 -2.72
CA THR A 116 -6.31 -1.04 -1.51
C THR A 116 -7.31 0.08 -1.79
N GLY A 117 -6.93 1.06 -2.59
CA GLY A 117 -7.83 2.14 -2.99
C GLY A 117 -8.91 1.68 -3.97
N THR A 118 -8.52 0.85 -4.94
CA THR A 118 -9.46 0.26 -5.90
C THR A 118 -10.37 -0.75 -5.20
N ALA A 119 -9.87 -1.57 -4.26
CA ALA A 119 -10.67 -2.50 -3.49
C ALA A 119 -11.68 -1.78 -2.58
N GLN A 120 -11.29 -0.70 -1.91
CA GLN A 120 -12.21 0.09 -1.07
C GLN A 120 -13.24 0.85 -1.93
N LEU A 121 -12.83 1.41 -3.05
CA LEU A 121 -13.75 2.02 -4.01
C LEU A 121 -14.70 0.96 -4.59
N LEU A 122 -14.22 -0.25 -4.86
CA LEU A 122 -15.04 -1.37 -5.30
C LEU A 122 -16.02 -1.82 -4.21
N VAL A 123 -15.59 -1.94 -2.95
CA VAL A 123 -16.47 -2.23 -1.81
C VAL A 123 -17.50 -1.11 -1.62
N ALA A 124 -17.11 0.15 -1.76
CA ALA A 124 -18.04 1.27 -1.72
C ALA A 124 -19.03 1.26 -2.89
N CYS A 125 -18.56 0.92 -4.09
CA CYS A 125 -19.43 0.72 -5.27
C CYS A 125 -20.40 -0.44 -5.06
N ASP A 126 -19.95 -1.57 -4.49
CA ASP A 126 -20.80 -2.72 -4.19
C ASP A 126 -21.84 -2.37 -3.13
N ALA A 127 -21.46 -1.66 -2.07
CA ALA A 127 -22.38 -1.18 -1.04
C ALA A 127 -23.42 -0.19 -1.64
N ALA A 128 -22.96 0.73 -2.50
CA ALA A 128 -23.85 1.67 -3.19
C ALA A 128 -24.81 0.96 -4.15
N LEU A 129 -24.33 -0.05 -4.88
CA LEU A 129 -25.16 -0.89 -5.76
C LEU A 129 -26.17 -1.71 -4.95
N ALA A 130 -25.76 -2.28 -3.81
CA ALA A 130 -26.65 -3.03 -2.92
C ALA A 130 -27.76 -2.16 -2.30
N ALA A 131 -27.47 -0.88 -2.06
CA ALA A 131 -28.43 0.11 -1.54
C ALA A 131 -29.43 0.60 -2.59
N LEU A 132 -29.23 0.31 -3.88
CA LEU A 132 -30.20 0.67 -4.91
C LEU A 132 -31.54 -0.08 -4.74
N PRO A 133 -32.67 0.54 -5.13
CA PRO A 133 -33.94 -0.16 -5.26
C PRO A 133 -33.80 -1.44 -6.11
N PRO A 134 -34.49 -2.56 -5.75
CA PRO A 134 -34.29 -3.85 -6.43
C PRO A 134 -34.36 -3.80 -7.95
N HIS A 135 -35.32 -3.04 -8.50
CA HIS A 135 -35.51 -2.92 -9.94
C HIS A 135 -34.38 -2.18 -10.69
N LEU A 136 -33.50 -1.45 -9.99
CA LEU A 136 -32.32 -0.77 -10.53
C LEU A 136 -31.04 -1.57 -10.31
N ARG A 137 -30.98 -2.38 -9.25
CA ARG A 137 -29.77 -3.04 -8.74
C ARG A 137 -29.14 -3.97 -9.78
N ASP A 138 -29.89 -4.91 -10.31
CA ASP A 138 -29.34 -5.95 -11.19
C ASP A 138 -28.81 -5.38 -12.50
N VAL A 139 -29.53 -4.45 -13.13
CA VAL A 139 -29.11 -3.76 -14.36
C VAL A 139 -27.82 -3.00 -14.12
N ASN A 140 -27.69 -2.28 -13.00
CA ASN A 140 -26.49 -1.50 -12.68
C ASN A 140 -25.33 -2.40 -12.28
N ARG A 141 -25.57 -3.49 -11.56
CA ARG A 141 -24.55 -4.48 -11.20
C ARG A 141 -23.95 -5.13 -12.43
N LEU A 142 -24.77 -5.60 -13.36
CA LEU A 142 -24.31 -6.19 -14.60
C LEU A 142 -23.50 -5.20 -15.46
N HIS A 143 -23.96 -3.96 -15.56
CA HIS A 143 -23.26 -2.94 -16.35
C HIS A 143 -21.97 -2.45 -15.70
N ILE A 144 -21.99 -2.12 -14.39
CA ILE A 144 -20.87 -1.48 -13.69
C ILE A 144 -19.84 -2.51 -13.23
N ARG A 145 -20.30 -3.64 -12.63
CA ARG A 145 -19.37 -4.65 -12.04
C ARG A 145 -18.89 -5.68 -13.05
N HIS A 146 -19.77 -6.10 -13.95
CA HIS A 146 -19.44 -7.13 -14.93
C HIS A 146 -19.07 -6.54 -16.31
N GLY A 147 -19.18 -5.21 -16.48
CA GLY A 147 -18.77 -4.51 -17.69
C GLY A 147 -19.61 -4.83 -18.93
N LEU A 148 -20.83 -5.39 -18.74
CA LEU A 148 -21.70 -5.74 -19.85
C LEU A 148 -22.21 -4.49 -20.58
N SER A 149 -22.26 -4.57 -21.88
CA SER A 149 -22.87 -3.53 -22.73
C SER A 149 -24.39 -3.47 -22.53
N ILE A 150 -25.03 -2.37 -22.95
CA ILE A 150 -26.48 -2.22 -22.81
C ILE A 150 -27.25 -3.35 -23.50
N PRO A 151 -26.91 -3.79 -24.74
CA PRO A 151 -27.55 -4.94 -25.35
C PRO A 151 -27.38 -6.23 -24.57
N GLU A 152 -26.17 -6.51 -24.02
CA GLU A 152 -25.91 -7.71 -23.21
C GLU A 152 -26.69 -7.69 -21.88
N VAL A 153 -26.79 -6.53 -21.21
CA VAL A 153 -27.63 -6.37 -20.01
C VAL A 153 -29.11 -6.55 -20.36
N ALA A 154 -29.55 -6.04 -21.49
CA ALA A 154 -30.93 -6.20 -21.96
C ALA A 154 -31.27 -7.68 -22.18
N ALA A 155 -30.37 -8.43 -22.84
CA ALA A 155 -30.51 -9.86 -23.03
C ALA A 155 -30.49 -10.64 -21.71
N ALA A 156 -29.54 -10.34 -20.81
CA ALA A 156 -29.39 -11.00 -19.53
C ALA A 156 -30.56 -10.77 -18.58
N CYS A 157 -31.17 -9.56 -18.63
CA CYS A 157 -32.31 -9.20 -17.78
C CYS A 157 -33.67 -9.46 -18.43
N GLY A 158 -33.74 -9.88 -19.68
CA GLY A 158 -35.00 -10.00 -20.43
C GLY A 158 -35.74 -8.67 -20.60
N LEU A 159 -35.02 -7.55 -20.76
CA LEU A 159 -35.57 -6.20 -20.79
C LEU A 159 -35.29 -5.52 -22.13
N PRO A 160 -36.18 -4.62 -22.62
CA PRO A 160 -35.84 -3.76 -23.74
C PRO A 160 -34.67 -2.84 -23.42
N GLU A 161 -33.78 -2.58 -24.39
CA GLU A 161 -32.61 -1.68 -24.22
C GLU A 161 -33.00 -0.30 -23.68
N GLY A 162 -34.15 0.26 -24.14
CA GLY A 162 -34.67 1.53 -23.66
C GLY A 162 -34.96 1.50 -22.15
N THR A 163 -35.42 0.37 -21.63
CA THR A 163 -35.67 0.17 -20.20
C THR A 163 -34.33 0.07 -19.42
N VAL A 164 -33.33 -0.61 -19.99
CA VAL A 164 -31.98 -0.67 -19.42
C VAL A 164 -31.39 0.73 -19.33
N LYS A 165 -31.41 1.50 -20.42
CA LYS A 165 -30.94 2.91 -20.46
C LYS A 165 -31.63 3.77 -19.40
N LYS A 166 -32.95 3.66 -19.29
CA LYS A 166 -33.75 4.40 -18.29
C LYS A 166 -33.32 4.01 -16.87
N ARG A 167 -33.17 2.72 -16.58
CA ARG A 167 -32.74 2.24 -15.24
C ARG A 167 -31.34 2.67 -14.87
N LEU A 168 -30.37 2.63 -15.80
CA LEU A 168 -29.02 3.16 -15.62
C LEU A 168 -29.04 4.66 -15.33
N PHE A 169 -29.83 5.41 -16.11
CA PHE A 169 -29.99 6.86 -15.91
C PHE A 169 -30.59 7.20 -14.55
N THR A 170 -31.65 6.49 -14.14
CA THR A 170 -32.33 6.71 -12.84
C THR A 170 -31.42 6.34 -11.66
N ALA A 171 -30.60 5.31 -11.76
CA ALA A 171 -29.67 4.91 -10.70
C ALA A 171 -28.51 5.89 -10.52
N ARG A 172 -28.09 6.59 -11.58
CA ARG A 172 -26.92 7.49 -11.57
C ARG A 172 -26.92 8.52 -10.45
N PRO A 173 -27.97 9.32 -10.20
CA PRO A 173 -28.00 10.28 -9.10
C PRO A 173 -27.99 9.60 -7.73
N LEU A 174 -28.65 8.43 -7.58
CA LEU A 174 -28.63 7.67 -6.34
C LEU A 174 -27.24 7.14 -6.02
N LEU A 175 -26.54 6.57 -7.01
CA LEU A 175 -25.15 6.15 -6.88
C LEU A 175 -24.23 7.34 -6.60
N GLN A 176 -24.45 8.47 -7.28
CA GLN A 176 -23.71 9.70 -7.04
C GLN A 176 -23.87 10.20 -5.60
N GLN A 177 -25.06 10.15 -5.04
CA GLN A 177 -25.35 10.51 -3.66
C GLN A 177 -24.68 9.56 -2.68
N GLN A 178 -24.78 8.23 -2.90
CA GLN A 178 -24.14 7.21 -2.08
C GLN A 178 -22.61 7.29 -2.11
N LEU A 179 -22.04 7.64 -3.27
CA LEU A 179 -20.60 7.76 -3.48
C LEU A 179 -20.09 9.19 -3.23
N ALA A 180 -20.95 10.16 -2.92
CA ALA A 180 -20.54 11.55 -2.68
C ALA A 180 -19.51 11.68 -1.57
N ARG A 181 -19.57 10.81 -0.55
CA ARG A 181 -18.60 10.71 0.54
C ARG A 181 -17.20 10.28 0.08
N PHE A 182 -17.09 9.68 -1.10
CA PHE A 182 -15.81 9.29 -1.73
C PHE A 182 -15.35 10.29 -2.77
N ARG A 183 -16.05 11.42 -2.92
CA ARG A 183 -15.70 12.49 -3.85
C ARG A 183 -14.87 13.56 -3.16
N GLY A 184 -13.76 13.93 -3.79
CA GLY A 184 -13.04 15.15 -3.52
C GLY A 184 -12.40 15.23 -2.13
N ASP A 185 -12.59 16.34 -1.47
CA ASP A 185 -11.86 16.80 -0.27
C ASP A 185 -12.05 15.93 0.99
N LEU A 186 -13.09 15.08 1.04
CA LEU A 186 -13.36 14.24 2.21
C LEU A 186 -12.62 12.89 2.20
N LEU A 187 -12.03 12.47 1.07
CA LEU A 187 -11.34 11.19 0.99
C LEU A 187 -10.01 11.27 1.72
N PHE A 188 -9.88 10.53 2.82
CA PHE A 188 -8.66 10.47 3.60
C PHE A 188 -7.71 9.40 3.05
N ARG A 189 -6.68 9.83 2.33
CA ARG A 189 -5.70 8.99 1.66
C ARG A 189 -4.53 8.70 2.59
N VAL A 190 -4.42 7.45 3.06
CA VAL A 190 -3.40 7.02 4.03
C VAL A 190 -2.45 6.03 3.40
N GLY A 191 -1.14 6.33 3.44
CA GLY A 191 -0.08 5.46 2.94
C GLY A 191 0.55 4.61 4.05
N TYR A 192 0.92 3.34 3.70
CA TYR A 192 1.65 2.45 4.61
C TYR A 192 2.48 1.42 3.84
N LEU A 193 3.50 0.85 4.48
CA LEU A 193 4.23 -0.30 3.97
C LEU A 193 3.73 -1.60 4.60
N PRO A 194 3.87 -2.77 3.93
CA PRO A 194 3.50 -4.07 4.48
C PRO A 194 4.56 -4.61 5.46
N VAL A 195 4.69 -3.94 6.59
CA VAL A 195 5.58 -4.28 7.71
C VAL A 195 4.78 -4.32 9.01
N THR A 196 5.26 -5.04 10.04
CA THR A 196 4.54 -5.14 11.32
C THR A 196 4.39 -3.76 11.98
N ASP A 197 5.31 -2.85 11.74
CA ASP A 197 5.28 -1.46 12.19
C ASP A 197 3.98 -0.73 11.82
N HIS A 198 3.35 -1.14 10.71
CA HIS A 198 2.10 -0.58 10.21
C HIS A 198 0.90 -1.50 10.39
N LEU A 199 1.01 -2.51 11.25
CA LEU A 199 -0.05 -3.50 11.48
C LEU A 199 -1.37 -2.85 11.86
N LEU A 200 -1.34 -1.80 12.68
CA LEU A 200 -2.56 -1.11 13.10
C LEU A 200 -3.32 -0.50 11.93
N ALA A 201 -2.61 0.04 10.92
CA ALA A 201 -3.22 0.55 9.69
C ALA A 201 -3.93 -0.57 8.91
N MET A 202 -3.28 -1.73 8.77
CA MET A 202 -3.85 -2.90 8.10
C MET A 202 -5.09 -3.43 8.83
N CYS A 203 -5.02 -3.51 10.18
CA CYS A 203 -6.14 -3.94 11.02
C CYS A 203 -7.29 -2.93 11.03
N ALA A 204 -7.00 -1.62 11.08
CA ALA A 204 -8.02 -0.58 11.01
C ALA A 204 -8.73 -0.60 9.66
N ASP A 205 -7.98 -0.75 8.56
CA ASP A 205 -8.56 -0.92 7.22
C ASP A 205 -9.52 -2.13 7.17
N HIS A 206 -9.10 -3.26 7.73
CA HIS A 206 -9.95 -4.45 7.84
C HIS A 206 -11.22 -4.20 8.68
N LEU A 207 -11.11 -3.51 9.82
CA LEU A 207 -12.23 -3.23 10.73
C LEU A 207 -13.19 -2.15 10.20
N LEU A 208 -12.70 -1.22 9.38
CA LEU A 208 -13.47 -0.11 8.83
C LEU A 208 -14.21 -0.47 7.54
N ARG A 209 -13.95 -1.63 6.94
CA ARG A 209 -14.65 -2.06 5.73
C ARG A 209 -16.17 -2.00 5.94
N GLY A 210 -16.84 -1.21 5.11
CA GLY A 210 -18.29 -1.01 5.17
C GLY A 210 -18.80 -0.06 6.27
N ARG A 211 -17.94 0.54 7.10
CA ARG A 211 -18.36 1.42 8.22
C ARG A 211 -18.45 2.92 7.88
N GLY A 212 -18.26 3.30 6.63
CA GLY A 212 -18.60 4.64 6.16
C GLY A 212 -17.55 5.72 6.39
N LEU A 213 -16.39 5.44 6.99
CA LEU A 213 -15.28 6.39 6.99
C LEU A 213 -14.77 6.57 5.56
N PRO A 214 -14.59 7.80 5.05
CA PRO A 214 -14.08 8.07 3.71
C PRO A 214 -12.57 7.82 3.64
N LEU A 215 -12.13 6.58 3.85
CA LEU A 215 -10.74 6.16 3.92
C LEU A 215 -10.31 5.51 2.60
N LEU A 216 -9.13 5.88 2.13
CA LEU A 216 -8.43 5.25 1.03
C LEU A 216 -7.03 4.86 1.50
N SER A 217 -6.86 3.60 1.90
CA SER A 217 -5.57 3.06 2.30
C SER A 217 -4.77 2.65 1.06
N ARG A 218 -3.52 3.12 0.98
CA ARG A 218 -2.57 2.76 -0.09
C ARG A 218 -1.38 2.03 0.46
N ARG A 219 -1.09 0.87 -0.10
CA ARG A 219 0.09 0.08 0.22
C ARG A 219 1.26 0.48 -0.68
N TYR A 220 2.40 0.73 -0.07
CA TYR A 220 3.66 1.07 -0.74
C TYR A 220 4.71 -0.02 -0.48
N LEU A 221 5.62 -0.23 -1.42
CA LEU A 221 6.79 -1.09 -1.22
C LEU A 221 8.07 -0.27 -1.00
N SER A 222 8.04 1.03 -1.30
CA SER A 222 9.18 1.93 -1.22
C SER A 222 8.89 3.10 -0.29
N TRP A 223 9.77 3.34 0.67
CA TRP A 223 9.75 4.51 1.54
C TRP A 223 9.88 5.82 0.76
N ALA A 224 10.70 5.83 -0.30
CA ALA A 224 10.91 7.02 -1.12
C ALA A 224 9.64 7.42 -1.88
N VAL A 225 8.91 6.44 -2.43
CA VAL A 225 7.64 6.70 -3.15
C VAL A 225 6.55 7.16 -2.20
N LEU A 226 6.42 6.51 -1.02
CA LEU A 226 5.48 6.94 0.02
C LEU A 226 5.78 8.38 0.48
N ALA A 227 7.04 8.70 0.74
CA ALA A 227 7.47 10.03 1.16
C ALA A 227 7.19 11.09 0.10
N ASP A 228 7.46 10.79 -1.17
CA ASP A 228 7.19 11.69 -2.29
C ASP A 228 5.68 11.96 -2.46
N ASP A 229 4.84 10.92 -2.35
CA ASP A 229 3.38 11.05 -2.41
C ASP A 229 2.82 11.88 -1.25
N LEU A 230 3.38 11.71 -0.04
CA LEU A 230 2.98 12.50 1.13
C LEU A 230 3.40 13.97 0.98
N ALA A 231 4.64 14.22 0.55
CA ALA A 231 5.18 15.58 0.37
C ALA A 231 4.37 16.38 -0.65
N HIS A 232 3.98 15.75 -1.77
CA HIS A 232 3.27 16.40 -2.87
C HIS A 232 1.73 16.35 -2.77
N GLY A 233 1.17 15.87 -1.63
CA GLY A 233 -0.28 15.85 -1.40
C GLY A 233 -1.06 14.81 -2.20
N ARG A 234 -0.40 13.79 -2.74
CA ARG A 234 -1.04 12.60 -3.28
C ARG A 234 -1.55 11.66 -2.18
N LEU A 235 -0.97 11.78 -0.98
CA LEU A 235 -1.47 11.26 0.30
C LEU A 235 -1.83 12.42 1.23
N ASP A 236 -2.78 12.18 2.13
CA ASP A 236 -3.14 13.10 3.21
C ASP A 236 -2.45 12.72 4.51
N ALA A 237 -2.14 11.44 4.67
CA ALA A 237 -1.40 10.89 5.80
C ALA A 237 -0.54 9.69 5.40
N ALA A 238 0.44 9.37 6.23
CA ALA A 238 1.21 8.13 6.08
C ALA A 238 1.71 7.65 7.44
N PHE A 239 1.80 6.31 7.58
CA PHE A 239 2.70 5.71 8.55
C PHE A 239 4.10 5.78 7.98
N ILE A 240 4.99 6.51 8.66
CA ILE A 240 6.29 6.88 8.13
C ILE A 240 7.34 6.91 9.25
N MET A 241 8.57 6.54 8.93
CA MET A 241 9.67 6.64 9.90
C MET A 241 9.86 8.08 10.40
N ALA A 242 10.01 8.27 11.71
CA ALA A 242 10.11 9.59 12.32
C ALA A 242 11.21 10.48 11.69
N PRO A 243 12.46 10.00 11.44
CA PRO A 243 13.47 10.82 10.78
C PRO A 243 13.09 11.24 9.37
N LEU A 244 12.41 10.37 8.63
CA LEU A 244 11.95 10.68 7.27
C LEU A 244 10.84 11.73 7.28
N ALA A 245 9.89 11.65 8.23
CA ALA A 245 8.85 12.67 8.40
C ALA A 245 9.45 14.04 8.77
N LEU A 246 10.43 14.06 9.68
CA LEU A 246 11.15 15.27 10.04
C LEU A 246 11.93 15.86 8.86
N SER A 247 12.61 15.03 8.07
CA SER A 247 13.29 15.47 6.85
C SER A 247 12.34 16.10 5.83
N LEU A 248 11.16 15.49 5.60
CA LEU A 248 10.14 16.06 4.73
C LEU A 248 9.62 17.42 5.25
N ARG A 249 9.38 17.49 6.56
CA ARG A 249 8.91 18.74 7.18
C ARG A 249 9.99 19.82 7.11
N GLY A 250 11.26 19.50 7.35
CA GLY A 250 12.38 20.42 7.17
C GLY A 250 12.53 20.89 5.73
N ALA A 251 12.18 20.07 4.75
CA ALA A 251 12.10 20.43 3.34
C ALA A 251 10.84 21.23 2.96
N GLY A 252 9.99 21.59 3.93
CA GLY A 252 8.82 22.44 3.74
C GLY A 252 7.48 21.72 3.58
N ALA A 253 7.43 20.39 3.68
CA ALA A 253 6.16 19.67 3.70
C ALA A 253 5.40 19.95 5.03
N PRO A 254 4.17 20.53 5.00
CA PRO A 254 3.47 20.91 6.22
C PRO A 254 2.81 19.67 6.86
N LEU A 255 3.57 18.94 7.66
CA LEU A 255 3.16 17.70 8.32
C LEU A 255 2.91 17.92 9.82
N ARG A 256 1.99 17.13 10.39
CA ARG A 256 1.70 17.04 11.83
C ARG A 256 1.89 15.59 12.28
N TYR A 257 2.53 15.40 13.41
CA TYR A 257 2.70 14.11 14.08
C TYR A 257 1.51 13.86 15.00
N VAL A 258 0.67 12.87 14.68
CA VAL A 258 -0.63 12.65 15.32
C VAL A 258 -0.56 11.52 16.34
N MET A 259 0.18 10.45 16.08
CA MET A 259 0.39 9.35 17.02
C MET A 259 1.62 8.53 16.65
N ASP A 260 2.17 7.79 17.62
CA ASP A 260 3.15 6.73 17.36
C ASP A 260 2.47 5.56 16.64
N GLY A 261 3.14 4.98 15.67
CA GLY A 261 2.66 3.76 15.02
C GLY A 261 2.87 2.53 15.89
N HIS A 262 4.00 2.51 16.57
CA HIS A 262 4.47 1.41 17.41
C HIS A 262 5.74 1.82 18.15
N HIS A 263 6.19 0.96 19.04
CA HIS A 263 7.54 1.00 19.60
C HIS A 263 8.29 -0.28 19.25
N GLU A 264 9.62 -0.17 19.08
CA GLU A 264 10.50 -1.31 18.77
C GLU A 264 10.19 -1.90 17.38
N GLY A 265 10.11 -3.22 17.24
CA GLY A 265 9.61 -3.84 15.99
C GLY A 265 10.65 -4.06 14.91
N SER A 266 11.93 -3.79 15.16
CA SER A 266 13.00 -3.98 14.19
C SER A 266 14.10 -4.90 14.71
N ALA A 267 14.81 -5.57 13.80
CA ALA A 267 15.93 -6.43 14.17
C ALA A 267 17.05 -6.41 13.12
N LEU A 268 18.28 -6.52 13.62
CA LEU A 268 19.48 -6.76 12.84
C LEU A 268 19.62 -8.27 12.63
N SER A 269 19.58 -8.69 11.37
CA SER A 269 19.76 -10.08 10.97
C SER A 269 21.02 -10.28 10.16
N LEU A 270 21.71 -11.39 10.43
CA LEU A 270 22.95 -11.78 9.75
C LEU A 270 22.73 -13.07 8.97
N SER A 271 23.32 -13.15 7.77
CA SER A 271 23.31 -14.35 6.94
C SER A 271 24.06 -15.51 7.57
N ARG A 272 23.54 -16.73 7.40
CA ARG A 272 24.22 -17.99 7.75
C ARG A 272 25.20 -18.48 6.68
N GLN A 273 25.20 -17.84 5.50
CA GLN A 273 26.07 -18.27 4.41
C GLN A 273 27.57 -18.10 4.77
N ALA A 274 28.34 -19.12 4.49
CA ALA A 274 29.79 -19.00 4.50
C ALA A 274 30.27 -18.02 3.41
N GLY A 275 31.21 -17.14 3.75
CA GLY A 275 31.66 -16.11 2.80
C GLY A 275 30.63 -15.02 2.49
N ARG A 276 29.70 -14.78 3.41
CA ARG A 276 28.68 -13.74 3.27
C ARG A 276 29.30 -12.39 2.92
N ARG A 277 28.63 -11.64 2.03
CA ARG A 277 29.05 -10.32 1.62
C ARG A 277 29.00 -9.34 2.81
N ARG A 278 30.02 -8.51 2.94
CA ARG A 278 30.09 -7.49 4.01
C ARG A 278 29.35 -6.20 3.59
N VAL A 279 28.06 -6.32 3.32
CA VAL A 279 27.17 -5.21 2.96
C VAL A 279 25.91 -5.37 3.80
N MET A 280 25.40 -4.25 4.35
CA MET A 280 24.16 -4.22 5.14
C MET A 280 23.04 -3.58 4.35
N GLY A 281 21.90 -4.26 4.28
CA GLY A 281 20.65 -3.71 3.76
C GLY A 281 19.96 -2.82 4.80
N LEU A 282 19.57 -1.61 4.42
CA LEU A 282 18.80 -0.66 5.23
C LEU A 282 17.61 -0.12 4.44
N PRO A 283 16.48 0.22 5.07
CA PRO A 283 15.28 0.69 4.36
C PRO A 283 15.41 2.11 3.77
N GLY A 284 16.37 2.90 4.20
CA GLY A 284 16.57 4.24 3.66
C GLY A 284 17.65 5.06 4.35
N ALA A 285 17.98 6.22 3.75
CA ALA A 285 18.96 7.16 4.32
C ALA A 285 18.40 7.84 5.60
N PHE A 286 17.14 8.21 5.61
CA PHE A 286 16.44 8.83 6.73
C PHE A 286 15.68 7.77 7.56
N SER A 287 16.36 6.67 7.92
CA SER A 287 15.71 5.60 8.69
C SER A 287 16.10 5.63 10.15
N THR A 288 15.17 5.25 11.01
CA THR A 288 15.40 4.96 12.43
C THR A 288 16.54 3.97 12.61
N HIS A 289 16.65 2.98 11.72
CA HIS A 289 17.71 1.97 11.76
C HIS A 289 19.13 2.57 11.66
N ARG A 290 19.31 3.65 10.87
CA ARG A 290 20.59 4.36 10.82
C ARG A 290 20.92 5.07 12.14
N VAL A 291 19.90 5.67 12.76
CA VAL A 291 20.07 6.33 14.08
C VAL A 291 20.47 5.29 15.13
N LEU A 292 19.78 4.14 15.14
CA LEU A 292 20.10 3.05 16.08
C LEU A 292 21.48 2.44 15.83
N LEU A 293 21.92 2.28 14.57
CA LEU A 293 23.25 1.80 14.25
C LEU A 293 24.35 2.79 14.67
N ALA A 294 24.12 4.08 14.50
CA ALA A 294 25.04 5.10 14.96
C ALA A 294 25.15 5.09 16.49
N HIS A 295 24.03 4.93 17.18
CA HIS A 295 24.01 4.79 18.65
C HIS A 295 24.75 3.53 19.11
N LEU A 296 24.55 2.38 18.44
CA LEU A 296 25.27 1.15 18.69
C LEU A 296 26.77 1.22 18.33
N GLY A 297 27.12 1.98 17.31
CA GLY A 297 28.48 2.07 16.76
C GLY A 297 29.50 2.65 17.70
N LEU A 298 29.05 3.31 18.76
CA LEU A 298 29.91 3.75 19.85
C LEU A 298 30.42 2.56 20.72
N GLU A 299 29.74 1.39 20.62
CA GLU A 299 30.04 0.23 21.46
C GLU A 299 30.46 -1.03 20.67
N CYS A 300 30.09 -1.16 19.38
CA CYS A 300 30.29 -2.37 18.57
C CYS A 300 30.95 -2.10 17.22
N SER A 301 32.25 -2.08 17.15
CA SER A 301 33.06 -1.69 15.97
C SER A 301 32.96 -2.59 14.73
N GLY A 302 32.29 -3.73 14.80
CA GLY A 302 32.29 -4.72 13.70
C GLY A 302 31.15 -4.60 12.68
N VAL A 303 30.01 -4.04 13.07
CA VAL A 303 28.76 -4.00 12.25
C VAL A 303 28.46 -2.58 11.76
N SER A 304 28.78 -1.56 12.54
CA SER A 304 28.54 -0.15 12.24
C SER A 304 29.30 0.36 11.01
N ASN A 305 30.44 -0.26 10.68
CA ASN A 305 31.31 0.12 9.56
C ASN A 305 31.06 -0.67 8.27
N LEU A 306 29.98 -1.45 8.17
CA LEU A 306 29.65 -2.15 6.94
C LEU A 306 29.12 -1.15 5.89
N PRO A 307 29.54 -1.26 4.62
CA PRO A 307 28.89 -0.56 3.53
C PRO A 307 27.38 -0.83 3.54
N THR A 308 26.58 0.21 3.35
CA THR A 308 25.12 0.10 3.40
C THR A 308 24.51 0.18 2.01
N LEU A 309 23.47 -0.63 1.76
CA LEU A 309 22.65 -0.62 0.57
C LEU A 309 21.21 -0.28 0.98
N VAL A 310 20.59 0.68 0.29
CA VAL A 310 19.15 0.94 0.48
C VAL A 310 18.36 -0.16 -0.21
N ILE A 311 17.50 -0.83 0.56
CA ILE A 311 16.76 -1.99 0.10
C ILE A 311 15.33 -1.97 0.66
N ASN A 312 14.38 -2.38 -0.17
CA ASN A 312 13.00 -2.55 0.29
C ASN A 312 12.90 -3.72 1.28
N PRO A 313 12.16 -3.57 2.39
CA PRO A 313 12.04 -4.62 3.39
C PRO A 313 11.60 -5.98 2.82
N SER A 314 10.68 -5.98 1.84
CA SER A 314 10.21 -7.22 1.19
C SER A 314 11.28 -7.96 0.36
N SER A 315 12.38 -7.30 0.01
CA SER A 315 13.45 -7.87 -0.82
C SER A 315 14.65 -8.39 -0.02
N VAL A 316 14.72 -8.13 1.31
CA VAL A 316 15.92 -8.45 2.12
C VAL A 316 16.25 -9.93 2.15
N ILE A 317 15.24 -10.80 2.17
CA ILE A 317 15.44 -12.26 2.19
C ILE A 317 16.06 -12.74 0.87
N THR A 318 15.47 -12.33 -0.25
CA THR A 318 15.97 -12.69 -1.59
C THR A 318 17.38 -12.16 -1.81
N SER A 319 17.66 -10.91 -1.46
CA SER A 319 19.00 -10.34 -1.58
C SER A 319 20.04 -11.03 -0.68
N MET A 320 19.63 -11.52 0.49
CA MET A 320 20.49 -12.30 1.36
C MET A 320 20.74 -13.71 0.79
N GLN A 321 19.71 -14.36 0.23
CA GLN A 321 19.83 -15.67 -0.46
C GLN A 321 20.78 -15.60 -1.65
N HIS A 322 20.75 -14.51 -2.42
CA HIS A 322 21.65 -14.29 -3.56
C HIS A 322 23.02 -13.70 -3.15
N ASN A 323 23.30 -13.58 -1.86
CA ASN A 323 24.55 -13.02 -1.33
C ASN A 323 24.83 -11.58 -1.81
N GLU A 324 23.80 -10.79 -2.09
CA GLU A 324 23.93 -9.36 -2.41
C GLU A 324 24.19 -8.55 -1.14
N ILE A 325 23.61 -8.98 -0.03
CA ILE A 325 23.81 -8.46 1.32
C ILE A 325 24.14 -9.60 2.29
N GLY A 326 24.99 -9.35 3.28
CA GLY A 326 25.31 -10.30 4.35
C GLY A 326 24.63 -9.99 5.68
N ALA A 327 23.97 -8.84 5.75
CA ALA A 327 23.20 -8.39 6.91
C ALA A 327 22.04 -7.50 6.45
N PHE A 328 21.01 -7.37 7.27
CA PHE A 328 20.02 -6.29 7.13
C PHE A 328 19.52 -5.85 8.51
N PHE A 329 19.13 -4.58 8.60
CA PHE A 329 18.44 -4.05 9.75
C PHE A 329 17.13 -3.42 9.27
N CYS A 330 16.01 -4.04 9.57
CA CYS A 330 14.70 -3.56 9.14
C CYS A 330 13.58 -4.04 10.08
N ALA A 331 12.38 -3.57 9.81
CA ALA A 331 11.16 -3.92 10.53
C ALA A 331 10.80 -5.41 10.44
N GLU A 332 10.12 -5.92 11.48
CA GLU A 332 9.42 -7.20 11.40
C GLU A 332 8.29 -7.14 10.32
N PRO A 333 7.89 -8.26 9.73
CA PRO A 333 8.19 -9.65 10.08
C PRO A 333 9.42 -10.23 9.36
N TRP A 334 10.25 -9.42 8.76
CA TRP A 334 11.31 -9.89 7.84
C TRP A 334 12.45 -10.59 8.58
N SER A 335 12.78 -10.17 9.80
CA SER A 335 13.76 -10.88 10.62
C SER A 335 13.22 -12.25 11.06
N ALA A 336 11.97 -12.30 11.53
CA ALA A 336 11.32 -13.55 11.89
C ALA A 336 11.21 -14.51 10.69
N LYS A 337 10.88 -14.00 9.50
CA LYS A 337 10.87 -14.78 8.25
C LYS A 337 12.26 -15.29 7.89
N CYS A 338 13.30 -14.46 7.98
CA CYS A 338 14.69 -14.82 7.74
C CYS A 338 15.14 -15.99 8.62
N LEU A 339 14.79 -15.94 9.90
CA LEU A 339 15.06 -17.02 10.86
C LEU A 339 14.26 -18.29 10.52
N HIS A 340 12.97 -18.16 10.21
CA HIS A 340 12.07 -19.27 9.88
C HIS A 340 12.53 -20.03 8.64
N GLU A 341 12.95 -19.31 7.59
CA GLU A 341 13.46 -19.90 6.36
C GLU A 341 14.93 -20.39 6.46
N GLY A 342 15.57 -20.22 7.62
CA GLY A 342 16.94 -20.66 7.85
C GLY A 342 18.01 -19.87 7.08
N VAL A 343 17.64 -18.73 6.44
CA VAL A 343 18.54 -17.91 5.63
C VAL A 343 19.54 -17.16 6.53
N GLY A 344 19.10 -16.75 7.70
CA GLY A 344 19.94 -16.00 8.66
C GLY A 344 19.49 -16.21 10.09
N TYR A 345 19.97 -15.35 10.98
CA TYR A 345 19.62 -15.31 12.39
C TYR A 345 19.55 -13.86 12.88
N THR A 346 18.73 -13.61 13.90
CA THR A 346 18.64 -12.32 14.57
C THR A 346 19.86 -12.13 15.48
N ALA A 347 20.66 -11.10 15.21
CA ALA A 347 21.85 -10.76 16.01
C ALA A 347 21.49 -9.81 17.17
N LEU A 348 20.65 -8.81 16.89
CA LEU A 348 20.19 -7.83 17.87
C LEU A 348 18.76 -7.40 17.53
N ARG A 349 17.95 -7.10 18.54
CA ARG A 349 16.67 -6.42 18.38
C ARG A 349 16.85 -4.92 18.63
N SER A 350 16.02 -4.14 18.01
CA SER A 350 16.05 -2.68 18.23
C SER A 350 15.77 -2.28 19.67
N ALA A 351 14.97 -3.08 20.40
CA ALA A 351 14.73 -2.92 21.83
C ALA A 351 16.00 -3.11 22.71
N ASP A 352 16.93 -3.97 22.27
CA ASP A 352 18.18 -4.20 22.98
C ASP A 352 19.17 -3.03 22.80
N ILE A 353 19.00 -2.25 21.70
CA ILE A 353 19.82 -1.08 21.40
C ILE A 353 19.26 0.15 22.11
N LEU A 354 17.96 0.41 21.96
CA LEU A 354 17.29 1.54 22.58
C LEU A 354 15.83 1.16 22.90
N PRO A 355 15.55 0.77 24.15
CA PRO A 355 14.18 0.42 24.57
C PRO A 355 13.19 1.54 24.31
N ARG A 356 12.00 1.20 23.81
CA ARG A 356 10.89 2.13 23.54
C ARG A 356 11.26 3.28 22.60
N HIS A 357 12.22 3.06 21.70
CA HIS A 357 12.59 4.08 20.71
C HIS A 357 11.44 4.40 19.79
N LEU A 358 11.43 5.63 19.32
CA LEU A 358 10.53 6.09 18.28
C LEU A 358 10.95 5.44 16.95
N CYS A 359 9.99 4.88 16.19
CA CYS A 359 10.28 4.34 14.87
C CYS A 359 9.34 4.95 13.83
N CYS A 360 8.16 4.37 13.59
CA CYS A 360 7.17 4.93 12.69
C CYS A 360 6.10 5.70 13.44
N ILE A 361 5.64 6.77 12.82
CA ILE A 361 4.59 7.64 13.32
C ILE A 361 3.48 7.79 12.27
N LEU A 362 2.28 8.15 12.68
CA LEU A 362 1.26 8.67 11.79
C LEU A 362 1.50 10.16 11.57
N ALA A 363 2.01 10.51 10.39
CA ALA A 363 2.15 11.89 9.94
C ALA A 363 0.99 12.26 9.03
N VAL A 364 0.33 13.40 9.29
CA VAL A 364 -0.82 13.90 8.54
C VAL A 364 -0.51 15.28 7.99
N ARG A 365 -0.94 15.59 6.78
CA ARG A 365 -0.77 16.94 6.20
C ARG A 365 -1.60 17.97 6.97
N GLN A 366 -0.98 19.10 7.32
CA GLN A 366 -1.63 20.19 8.05
C GLN A 366 -2.95 20.60 7.40
N ALA A 367 -2.95 20.83 6.09
CA ALA A 367 -4.14 21.24 5.35
C ALA A 367 -5.31 20.24 5.42
N PHE A 368 -5.05 18.95 5.65
CA PHE A 368 -6.09 17.95 5.86
C PHE A 368 -6.60 18.00 7.31
N VAL A 369 -5.70 18.16 8.28
CA VAL A 369 -6.06 18.35 9.69
C VAL A 369 -6.97 19.57 9.85
N ASP A 370 -6.60 20.70 9.25
CA ASP A 370 -7.35 21.96 9.36
C ASP A 370 -8.78 21.86 8.81
N ARG A 371 -8.94 21.12 7.71
CA ARG A 371 -10.24 20.97 7.03
C ARG A 371 -11.08 19.81 7.55
N HIS A 372 -10.44 18.74 8.00
CA HIS A 372 -11.07 17.45 8.26
C HIS A 372 -10.54 16.77 9.53
N GLY A 373 -10.20 17.53 10.56
CA GLY A 373 -9.66 17.01 11.83
C GLY A 373 -10.51 15.92 12.45
N GLN A 374 -11.85 15.99 12.30
CA GLN A 374 -12.76 14.95 12.79
C GLN A 374 -12.54 13.59 12.08
N VAL A 375 -12.28 13.60 10.76
CA VAL A 375 -11.98 12.37 10.00
C VAL A 375 -10.67 11.75 10.48
N VAL A 376 -9.66 12.57 10.78
CA VAL A 376 -8.39 12.11 11.36
C VAL A 376 -8.62 11.51 12.74
N ALA A 377 -9.39 12.17 13.61
CA ALA A 377 -9.72 11.67 14.94
C ALA A 377 -10.52 10.34 14.88
N ASP A 378 -11.44 10.19 13.91
CA ASP A 378 -12.20 8.96 13.70
C ASP A 378 -11.27 7.81 13.26
N TYR A 379 -10.29 8.10 12.40
CA TYR A 379 -9.28 7.13 11.99
C TYR A 379 -8.36 6.73 13.16
N VAL A 380 -7.92 7.68 13.98
CA VAL A 380 -7.14 7.41 15.20
C VAL A 380 -7.93 6.49 16.15
N ARG A 381 -9.23 6.74 16.35
CA ARG A 381 -10.08 5.82 17.14
C ARG A 381 -10.11 4.41 16.58
N ALA A 382 -10.16 4.27 15.26
CA ALA A 382 -10.12 2.97 14.61
C ALA A 382 -8.76 2.28 14.80
N LEU A 383 -7.65 3.02 14.75
CA LEU A 383 -6.30 2.50 15.03
C LEU A 383 -6.18 2.01 16.48
N LEU A 384 -6.71 2.76 17.44
CA LEU A 384 -6.72 2.38 18.85
C LEU A 384 -7.60 1.15 19.09
N ALA A 385 -8.75 1.05 18.43
CA ALA A 385 -9.59 -0.15 18.46
C ALA A 385 -8.89 -1.37 17.83
N ALA A 386 -8.14 -1.15 16.74
CA ALA A 386 -7.31 -2.19 16.11
C ALA A 386 -6.20 -2.66 17.07
N ARG A 387 -5.51 -1.72 17.75
CA ARG A 387 -4.54 -2.02 18.82
C ARG A 387 -5.14 -2.93 19.87
N ASP A 388 -6.29 -2.55 20.43
CA ASP A 388 -6.94 -3.30 21.50
C ASP A 388 -7.41 -4.68 21.03
N ARG A 389 -7.80 -4.79 19.76
CA ARG A 389 -8.12 -6.08 19.15
C ARG A 389 -6.90 -6.96 18.98
N VAL A 390 -5.79 -6.43 18.45
CA VAL A 390 -4.53 -7.18 18.27
C VAL A 390 -3.96 -7.64 19.63
N ARG A 391 -4.02 -6.78 20.65
CA ARG A 391 -3.56 -7.14 22.01
C ARG A 391 -4.36 -8.27 22.63
N ARG A 392 -5.69 -8.29 22.43
CA ARG A 392 -6.57 -9.37 22.94
C ARG A 392 -6.49 -10.64 22.12
N ASP A 393 -6.21 -10.49 20.83
CA ASP A 393 -6.22 -11.59 19.86
C ASP A 393 -5.05 -11.41 18.86
N PRO A 394 -3.82 -11.82 19.26
CA PRO A 394 -2.66 -11.77 18.36
C PRO A 394 -2.85 -12.59 17.08
N ALA A 395 -3.68 -13.65 17.11
CA ALA A 395 -3.97 -14.46 15.93
C ALA A 395 -4.73 -13.66 14.87
N PHE A 396 -5.65 -12.77 15.27
CA PHE A 396 -6.31 -11.83 14.36
C PHE A 396 -5.28 -10.91 13.69
N GLY A 397 -4.38 -10.28 14.47
CA GLY A 397 -3.33 -9.42 13.92
C GLY A 397 -2.42 -10.16 12.93
N ALA A 398 -2.04 -11.38 13.28
CA ALA A 398 -1.20 -12.24 12.44
C ALA A 398 -1.89 -12.63 11.12
N ALA A 399 -3.17 -12.97 11.17
CA ALA A 399 -3.96 -13.30 9.97
C ALA A 399 -4.09 -12.09 9.04
N VAL A 400 -4.37 -10.90 9.59
CA VAL A 400 -4.41 -9.65 8.81
C VAL A 400 -3.04 -9.37 8.21
N GLN A 401 -1.96 -9.43 9.00
CA GLN A 401 -0.61 -9.19 8.51
C GLN A 401 -0.23 -10.16 7.39
N SER A 402 -0.50 -11.46 7.57
CA SER A 402 -0.24 -12.48 6.55
C SER A 402 -0.91 -12.17 5.22
N ALA A 403 -2.17 -11.73 5.24
CA ALA A 403 -2.91 -11.33 4.05
C ALA A 403 -2.27 -10.13 3.32
N PHE A 404 -1.63 -9.22 4.05
CA PHE A 404 -1.00 -8.02 3.47
C PHE A 404 0.47 -8.20 3.08
N THR A 405 1.21 -9.05 3.79
CA THR A 405 2.65 -9.24 3.59
C THR A 405 3.03 -10.50 2.84
N GLY A 406 2.12 -11.49 2.78
CA GLY A 406 2.41 -12.84 2.29
C GLY A 406 3.34 -13.66 3.21
N VAL A 407 3.66 -13.17 4.41
CA VAL A 407 4.42 -13.91 5.42
C VAL A 407 3.48 -14.89 6.12
N ASP A 408 3.96 -16.08 6.43
CA ASP A 408 3.19 -17.10 7.16
C ASP A 408 2.58 -16.55 8.45
N ALA A 409 1.30 -16.85 8.69
CA ALA A 409 0.56 -16.31 9.84
C ALA A 409 1.15 -16.80 11.18
N GLY A 410 1.74 -17.99 11.24
CA GLY A 410 2.43 -18.49 12.43
C GLY A 410 3.69 -17.69 12.75
N VAL A 411 4.45 -17.29 11.72
CA VAL A 411 5.63 -16.40 11.88
C VAL A 411 5.18 -15.02 12.36
N ALA A 412 4.17 -14.43 11.74
CA ALA A 412 3.62 -13.14 12.15
C ALA A 412 3.06 -13.19 13.59
N ARG A 413 2.40 -14.28 13.98
CA ARG A 413 1.90 -14.50 15.33
C ARG A 413 3.02 -14.56 16.35
N GLN A 414 4.11 -15.26 16.06
CA GLN A 414 5.28 -15.32 16.95
C GLN A 414 5.89 -13.94 17.20
N VAL A 415 5.93 -13.06 16.20
CA VAL A 415 6.41 -11.67 16.37
C VAL A 415 5.60 -10.93 17.42
N LEU A 416 4.27 -11.05 17.35
CA LEU A 416 3.34 -10.39 18.27
C LEU A 416 3.41 -11.01 19.69
N GLU A 417 3.38 -12.33 19.81
CA GLU A 417 3.37 -13.04 21.10
C GLU A 417 4.69 -12.91 21.87
N ARG A 418 5.82 -12.76 21.16
CA ARG A 418 7.13 -12.53 21.79
C ARG A 418 7.38 -11.08 22.19
N GLY A 419 6.44 -10.18 21.90
CA GLY A 419 6.61 -8.76 22.16
C GLY A 419 7.78 -8.13 21.40
N ALA A 420 8.09 -8.64 20.20
CA ALA A 420 9.14 -8.06 19.36
C ALA A 420 8.79 -6.64 18.89
N ILE A 421 7.51 -6.31 18.92
CA ILE A 421 6.94 -4.99 18.66
C ILE A 421 5.86 -4.72 19.70
N THR A 422 5.70 -3.48 20.11
CA THR A 422 4.67 -3.06 21.06
C THR A 422 3.83 -1.91 20.53
N PHE A 423 2.55 -1.90 20.91
CA PHE A 423 1.58 -0.89 20.54
C PHE A 423 1.00 -0.18 21.77
N ASN A 424 1.80 -0.02 22.81
CA ASN A 424 1.43 0.70 24.02
C ASN A 424 1.81 2.17 23.89
N ASP A 425 1.11 3.05 24.65
CA ASP A 425 1.48 4.46 24.80
C ASP A 425 1.77 5.15 23.45
N LEU A 426 0.79 5.08 22.53
CA LEU A 426 0.92 5.60 21.17
C LEU A 426 0.65 7.11 21.06
N GLU A 427 0.52 7.79 22.16
CA GLU A 427 0.31 9.25 22.20
C GLU A 427 1.55 9.98 21.68
N PRO A 428 1.34 11.08 20.91
CA PRO A 428 2.46 11.84 20.39
C PRO A 428 3.18 12.55 21.54
N ASP A 429 4.42 12.16 21.75
CA ASP A 429 5.28 12.67 22.82
C ASP A 429 6.33 13.63 22.24
N ALA A 430 6.11 14.94 22.38
CA ALA A 430 7.01 15.96 21.84
C ALA A 430 8.42 15.92 22.48
N PRO A 431 8.59 15.77 23.80
CA PRO A 431 9.91 15.58 24.41
C PRO A 431 10.67 14.35 23.86
N ARG A 432 10.00 13.21 23.71
CA ARG A 432 10.60 11.99 23.14
C ARG A 432 10.98 12.18 21.68
N MET A 433 10.13 12.83 20.89
CA MET A 433 10.43 13.20 19.50
C MET A 433 11.65 14.11 19.42
N GLU A 434 11.77 15.09 20.29
CA GLU A 434 12.93 15.99 20.34
C GLU A 434 14.22 15.23 20.71
N ALA A 435 14.17 14.40 21.74
CA ALA A 435 15.33 13.57 22.13
C ALA A 435 15.79 12.67 21.00
N PHE A 436 14.84 12.03 20.32
CA PHE A 436 15.13 11.17 19.17
C PHE A 436 15.67 11.95 17.97
N ALA A 437 15.14 13.14 17.70
CA ALA A 437 15.62 14.02 16.62
C ALA A 437 17.06 14.50 16.87
N ARG A 438 17.43 14.78 18.12
CA ARG A 438 18.83 15.07 18.51
C ARG A 438 19.74 13.89 18.21
N MET A 439 19.35 12.67 18.59
CA MET A 439 20.12 11.46 18.25
C MET A 439 20.25 11.29 16.74
N ALA A 440 19.19 11.59 15.97
CA ALA A 440 19.23 11.51 14.51
C ALA A 440 20.15 12.58 13.88
N MET A 441 20.25 13.75 14.49
CA MET A 441 21.20 14.79 14.10
C MET A 441 22.63 14.37 14.42
N ASP A 442 22.91 13.85 15.62
CA ASP A 442 24.22 13.34 16.02
C ASP A 442 24.68 12.17 15.12
N ALA A 443 23.73 11.37 14.64
CA ALA A 443 23.97 10.29 13.69
C ALA A 443 24.14 10.77 12.23
N GLY A 444 24.07 12.08 11.96
CA GLY A 444 24.13 12.65 10.61
C GLY A 444 22.94 12.28 9.71
N VAL A 445 21.82 11.86 10.30
CA VAL A 445 20.57 11.51 9.58
C VAL A 445 19.71 12.74 9.35
N LEU A 446 19.71 13.70 10.29
CA LEU A 446 19.04 15.00 10.16
C LEU A 446 20.10 16.11 10.17
N ALA A 447 19.81 17.19 9.45
CA ALA A 447 20.70 18.35 9.38
C ALA A 447 20.50 19.29 10.58
N ASP A 448 19.25 19.44 11.06
CA ASP A 448 18.87 20.35 12.13
C ASP A 448 17.57 19.90 12.80
N LEU A 449 17.10 20.69 13.76
CA LEU A 449 15.88 20.50 14.52
C LEU A 449 14.76 21.49 14.13
N ALA A 450 14.88 22.19 13.03
CA ALA A 450 13.92 23.23 12.60
C ALA A 450 12.52 22.66 12.31
N ALA A 451 12.44 21.35 12.06
CA ALA A 451 11.17 20.66 11.82
C ALA A 451 10.35 20.38 13.10
N LEU A 452 10.90 20.53 14.31
CA LEU A 452 10.23 20.13 15.56
C LEU A 452 9.11 21.08 16.02
N PRO A 453 9.25 22.42 15.97
CA PRO A 453 8.22 23.32 16.48
C PRO A 453 6.86 23.08 15.84
N GLY A 454 5.83 22.84 16.67
CA GLY A 454 4.46 22.59 16.22
C GLY A 454 4.28 21.29 15.40
N PHE A 455 5.18 20.31 15.51
CA PHE A 455 5.03 19.04 14.82
C PHE A 455 4.02 18.13 15.50
N ALA A 456 4.12 17.92 16.82
CA ALA A 456 3.18 17.09 17.57
C ALA A 456 1.77 17.73 17.63
N CYS A 457 0.74 16.88 17.55
CA CYS A 457 -0.68 17.24 17.46
C CYS A 457 -1.53 16.33 18.36
N PRO A 458 -1.35 16.38 19.70
CA PRO A 458 -2.05 15.51 20.63
C PRO A 458 -3.56 15.75 20.69
N GLU A 459 -4.04 16.91 20.26
CA GLU A 459 -5.45 17.28 20.26
C GLU A 459 -6.36 16.44 19.36
N LEU A 460 -5.76 15.64 18.47
CA LEU A 460 -6.50 14.73 17.59
C LEU A 460 -6.70 13.34 18.21
N LEU A 461 -6.09 13.08 19.36
CA LEU A 461 -6.36 11.86 20.10
C LEU A 461 -7.72 11.94 20.79
N PRO A 462 -8.48 10.82 20.84
CA PRO A 462 -9.67 10.77 21.68
C PRO A 462 -9.26 10.98 23.15
N ALA A 463 -10.07 11.74 23.90
CA ALA A 463 -9.89 11.80 25.34
C ALA A 463 -9.83 10.37 25.92
N PRO A 464 -8.97 10.11 26.93
CA PRO A 464 -8.93 8.81 27.58
C PRO A 464 -10.34 8.48 28.06
N ALA A 465 -10.76 7.23 27.83
CA ALA A 465 -12.05 6.76 28.33
C ALA A 465 -12.06 6.89 29.87
N PRO A 466 -13.17 7.41 30.47
CA PRO A 466 -13.27 7.61 31.91
C PRO A 466 -13.12 6.31 32.69
#